data_36504496d3d3e769aaa47880f9582e07
#
_entry.id   36504496d3d3e769aaa47880f9582e07
#
_cell.length_a   1.000
_cell.length_b   1.000
_cell.length_c   1.000
_cell.angle_alpha   90.00
_cell.angle_beta   90.00
_cell.angle_gamma   90.00
#
_symmetry.space_group_name_H-M   'P 1'
#
loop_
_entity.id
_entity.type
_entity.pdbx_description
1 polymer ?
#
loop_
_entity_poly.entity_id
_entity_poly.type
_entity_poly.pdbx_seq_one_letter_code
_entity_poly.pdbx_strand_id
1 'polypeptide(L)'
;SCDQLGKGITNTIYYLDSLGIPHTGTFTDSLNYKKRHPLYLQKDGFKIALLNYTYGTNGLPVPKGFVVPHIDTTAIKQDIQLARRDTATNIIAFMHWGYEYHNFPNKEQRALSKWLHEQGADMVIGSHPHVVQPIEYYTSDKDTLGVTVFSLGNFISNQSQQGTEGGICIRVTLTKPRNHPVRYQMEPIKFYMYRPYEEGRRRYYVVPENLADSVIKDFHLTKSKNFFKKTDTILKSTKTFSF
;
A
#
# COMPACT_ATOMS: atom_id res chain seq x y z
N SER A 1 -3.42 -9.51 -9.08
CA SER A 1 -3.56 -10.96 -9.29
C SER A 1 -3.45 -11.32 -10.77
N CYS A 2 -3.33 -12.62 -11.07
CA CYS A 2 -3.22 -13.14 -12.44
C CYS A 2 -4.59 -13.58 -13.02
N ASP A 3 -5.70 -12.96 -12.62
CA ASP A 3 -7.08 -13.41 -12.88
C ASP A 3 -7.42 -13.60 -14.37
N GLN A 4 -6.81 -12.82 -15.25
CA GLN A 4 -6.92 -12.96 -16.71
C GLN A 4 -5.62 -13.50 -17.32
N LEU A 5 -4.79 -14.18 -16.54
CA LEU A 5 -3.49 -14.73 -16.92
C LEU A 5 -2.61 -13.67 -17.63
N GLY A 6 -1.80 -14.09 -18.59
CA GLY A 6 -0.89 -13.21 -19.32
C GLY A 6 -1.59 -12.05 -20.05
N LYS A 7 -2.78 -12.29 -20.61
CA LYS A 7 -3.58 -11.25 -21.27
C LYS A 7 -3.97 -10.12 -20.32
N GLY A 8 -4.38 -10.46 -19.08
CA GLY A 8 -4.72 -9.46 -18.07
C GLY A 8 -3.51 -8.61 -17.67
N ILE A 9 -2.36 -9.26 -17.44
CA ILE A 9 -1.11 -8.54 -17.12
C ILE A 9 -0.73 -7.60 -18.26
N THR A 10 -0.67 -8.11 -19.50
CA THR A 10 -0.29 -7.31 -20.67
C THR A 10 -1.21 -6.12 -20.88
N ASN A 11 -2.54 -6.34 -20.80
CA ASN A 11 -3.51 -5.26 -20.99
C ASN A 11 -3.38 -4.19 -19.90
N THR A 12 -3.19 -4.60 -18.63
CA THR A 12 -3.01 -3.64 -17.53
C THR A 12 -1.77 -2.77 -17.74
N ILE A 13 -0.64 -3.40 -18.10
CA ILE A 13 0.61 -2.69 -18.40
C ILE A 13 0.41 -1.74 -19.59
N TYR A 14 -0.20 -2.22 -20.67
CA TYR A 14 -0.46 -1.42 -21.87
C TYR A 14 -1.30 -0.17 -21.56
N TYR A 15 -2.40 -0.31 -20.80
CA TYR A 15 -3.24 0.83 -20.45
C TYR A 15 -2.52 1.81 -19.52
N LEU A 16 -1.76 1.35 -18.54
CA LEU A 16 -0.97 2.22 -17.67
C LEU A 16 0.10 2.97 -18.46
N ASP A 17 0.81 2.28 -19.36
CA ASP A 17 1.80 2.90 -20.24
C ASP A 17 1.16 3.93 -21.19
N SER A 18 -0.02 3.61 -21.77
CA SER A 18 -0.73 4.53 -22.67
C SER A 18 -1.22 5.81 -21.98
N LEU A 19 -1.46 5.74 -20.68
CA LEU A 19 -1.85 6.88 -19.83
C LEU A 19 -0.63 7.60 -19.22
N GLY A 20 0.59 7.13 -19.48
CA GLY A 20 1.81 7.68 -18.87
C GLY A 20 1.88 7.47 -17.36
N ILE A 21 1.18 6.45 -16.82
CA ILE A 21 1.17 6.14 -15.38
C ILE A 21 2.32 5.19 -15.05
N PRO A 22 3.33 5.63 -14.26
CA PRO A 22 4.38 4.74 -13.77
C PRO A 22 3.79 3.61 -12.92
N HIS A 23 4.25 2.39 -13.14
CA HIS A 23 3.72 1.22 -12.43
C HIS A 23 4.80 0.17 -12.15
N THR A 24 4.58 -0.67 -11.14
CA THR A 24 5.45 -1.79 -10.75
C THR A 24 4.61 -2.92 -10.15
N GLY A 25 5.22 -4.10 -9.96
CA GLY A 25 4.59 -5.26 -9.32
C GLY A 25 4.20 -6.38 -10.28
N THR A 26 4.11 -6.10 -11.59
CA THR A 26 3.94 -7.11 -12.65
C THR A 26 4.71 -6.71 -13.90
N PHE A 27 5.30 -7.68 -14.60
CA PHE A 27 6.17 -7.43 -15.75
C PHE A 27 5.94 -8.48 -16.83
N THR A 28 6.08 -8.07 -18.09
CA THR A 28 5.88 -8.94 -19.26
C THR A 28 6.94 -10.03 -19.40
N ASP A 29 8.14 -9.76 -18.86
CA ASP A 29 9.28 -10.67 -18.91
C ASP A 29 10.40 -10.22 -17.94
N SER A 30 11.45 -11.02 -17.85
CA SER A 30 12.60 -10.75 -16.97
C SER A 30 13.42 -9.52 -17.37
N LEU A 31 13.46 -9.15 -18.65
CA LEU A 31 14.17 -7.95 -19.12
C LEU A 31 13.37 -6.70 -18.72
N ASN A 32 12.05 -6.75 -18.89
CA ASN A 32 11.14 -5.69 -18.45
C ASN A 32 11.23 -5.49 -16.91
N TYR A 33 11.27 -6.59 -16.14
CA TYR A 33 11.51 -6.57 -14.70
C TYR A 33 12.82 -5.84 -14.37
N LYS A 34 13.95 -6.29 -14.92
CA LYS A 34 15.26 -5.68 -14.66
C LYS A 34 15.33 -4.19 -15.02
N LYS A 35 14.61 -3.78 -16.06
CA LYS A 35 14.59 -2.38 -16.52
C LYS A 35 13.71 -1.47 -15.65
N ARG A 36 12.61 -1.99 -15.09
CA ARG A 36 11.58 -1.19 -14.42
C ARG A 36 11.51 -1.38 -12.90
N HIS A 37 12.32 -2.27 -12.34
CA HIS A 37 12.34 -2.55 -10.92
C HIS A 37 13.75 -2.33 -10.33
N PRO A 38 13.89 -1.55 -9.26
CA PRO A 38 12.87 -0.72 -8.57
C PRO A 38 12.25 0.37 -9.46
N LEU A 39 11.00 0.74 -9.19
CA LEU A 39 10.41 1.92 -9.84
C LEU A 39 10.86 3.18 -9.11
N TYR A 40 11.47 4.12 -9.85
CA TYR A 40 11.92 5.39 -9.28
C TYR A 40 10.99 6.54 -9.65
N LEU A 41 10.57 7.30 -8.63
CA LEU A 41 9.91 8.60 -8.81
C LEU A 41 10.87 9.70 -8.35
N GLN A 42 10.98 10.76 -9.16
CA GLN A 42 11.88 11.89 -8.86
C GLN A 42 11.10 13.20 -8.90
N LYS A 43 11.21 13.97 -7.81
CA LYS A 43 10.62 15.31 -7.72
C LYS A 43 11.30 16.11 -6.62
N ASP A 44 11.56 17.39 -6.87
CA ASP A 44 12.03 18.37 -5.89
C ASP A 44 13.26 17.90 -5.08
N GLY A 45 14.20 17.22 -5.74
CA GLY A 45 15.42 16.70 -5.12
C GLY A 45 15.26 15.40 -4.33
N PHE A 46 14.06 14.81 -4.34
CA PHE A 46 13.82 13.47 -3.82
C PHE A 46 13.85 12.44 -4.94
N LYS A 47 14.46 11.30 -4.67
CA LYS A 47 14.39 10.09 -5.50
C LYS A 47 13.82 8.96 -4.64
N ILE A 48 12.57 8.59 -4.91
CA ILE A 48 11.84 7.58 -4.15
C ILE A 48 11.87 6.27 -4.94
N ALA A 49 12.35 5.19 -4.32
CA ALA A 49 12.26 3.84 -4.86
C ALA A 49 10.98 3.16 -4.37
N LEU A 50 10.18 2.66 -5.31
CA LEU A 50 8.99 1.86 -5.02
C LEU A 50 9.27 0.40 -5.34
N LEU A 51 9.14 -0.45 -4.32
CA LEU A 51 9.24 -1.91 -4.40
C LEU A 51 7.84 -2.50 -4.18
N ASN A 52 7.52 -3.61 -4.85
CA ASN A 52 6.20 -4.24 -4.72
C ASN A 52 6.32 -5.76 -4.72
N TYR A 53 5.75 -6.40 -3.69
CA TYR A 53 5.82 -7.85 -3.51
C TYR A 53 4.48 -8.43 -3.04
N THR A 54 4.23 -9.69 -3.42
CA THR A 54 3.02 -10.41 -3.01
C THR A 54 3.34 -11.76 -2.38
N TYR A 55 2.51 -12.18 -1.42
CA TYR A 55 2.59 -13.54 -0.87
C TYR A 55 2.11 -14.60 -1.88
N GLY A 56 1.28 -14.20 -2.84
CA GLY A 56 0.71 -15.12 -3.81
C GLY A 56 -0.26 -14.43 -4.79
N THR A 57 -0.81 -15.23 -5.68
CA THR A 57 -1.67 -14.82 -6.79
C THR A 57 -3.03 -15.53 -6.76
N ASN A 58 -3.62 -15.71 -5.58
CA ASN A 58 -4.92 -16.40 -5.36
C ASN A 58 -4.96 -17.83 -5.94
N GLY A 59 -3.85 -18.57 -5.83
CA GLY A 59 -3.75 -19.93 -6.37
C GLY A 59 -3.60 -20.03 -7.88
N LEU A 60 -3.65 -18.91 -8.60
CA LEU A 60 -3.41 -18.89 -10.05
C LEU A 60 -1.90 -18.87 -10.33
N PRO A 61 -1.39 -19.71 -11.23
CA PRO A 61 0.03 -19.68 -11.57
C PRO A 61 0.40 -18.38 -12.30
N VAL A 62 1.60 -17.89 -12.05
CA VAL A 62 2.17 -16.82 -12.88
C VAL A 62 2.40 -17.37 -14.28
N PRO A 63 1.85 -16.76 -15.33
CA PRO A 63 2.00 -17.27 -16.69
C PRO A 63 3.46 -17.34 -17.12
N LYS A 64 3.82 -18.36 -17.90
CA LYS A 64 5.20 -18.57 -18.38
C LYS A 64 5.74 -17.31 -19.06
N GLY A 65 6.93 -16.88 -18.67
CA GLY A 65 7.62 -15.70 -19.19
C GLY A 65 7.32 -14.41 -18.42
N PHE A 66 6.19 -14.29 -17.75
CA PHE A 66 5.85 -13.13 -16.93
C PHE A 66 6.56 -13.16 -15.57
N VAL A 67 6.72 -11.98 -14.96
CA VAL A 67 7.29 -11.85 -13.61
C VAL A 67 6.29 -11.13 -12.71
N VAL A 68 6.02 -11.75 -11.57
CA VAL A 68 5.29 -11.16 -10.43
C VAL A 68 6.17 -11.37 -9.20
N PRO A 69 6.77 -10.32 -8.62
CA PRO A 69 7.68 -10.47 -7.50
C PRO A 69 6.93 -11.01 -6.27
N HIS A 70 7.32 -12.21 -5.86
CA HIS A 70 6.86 -12.80 -4.61
C HIS A 70 7.70 -12.30 -3.43
N ILE A 71 7.17 -12.43 -2.21
CA ILE A 71 7.89 -12.14 -0.98
C ILE A 71 9.03 -13.15 -0.84
N ASP A 72 10.23 -12.71 -1.16
CA ASP A 72 11.50 -13.42 -1.02
C ASP A 72 12.50 -12.47 -0.36
N THR A 73 12.92 -12.80 0.84
CA THR A 73 13.81 -11.93 1.64
C THR A 73 15.16 -11.71 0.98
N THR A 74 15.67 -12.67 0.21
CA THR A 74 16.95 -12.54 -0.51
C THR A 74 16.80 -11.52 -1.64
N ALA A 75 15.76 -11.66 -2.47
CA ALA A 75 15.48 -10.73 -3.57
C ALA A 75 15.17 -9.33 -3.03
N ILE A 76 14.32 -9.21 -2.01
CA ILE A 76 13.96 -7.91 -1.40
C ILE A 76 15.21 -7.18 -0.87
N LYS A 77 16.11 -7.90 -0.19
CA LYS A 77 17.37 -7.33 0.30
C LYS A 77 18.24 -6.78 -0.84
N GLN A 78 18.34 -7.53 -1.94
CA GLN A 78 19.09 -7.10 -3.13
C GLN A 78 18.48 -5.84 -3.75
N ASP A 79 17.15 -5.78 -3.85
CA ASP A 79 16.43 -4.64 -4.41
C ASP A 79 16.57 -3.38 -3.52
N ILE A 80 16.52 -3.52 -2.20
CA ILE A 80 16.79 -2.42 -1.25
C ILE A 80 18.24 -1.92 -1.40
N GLN A 81 19.21 -2.83 -1.49
CA GLN A 81 20.60 -2.48 -1.70
C GLN A 81 20.83 -1.80 -3.06
N LEU A 82 20.14 -2.25 -4.12
CA LEU A 82 20.17 -1.61 -5.43
C LEU A 82 19.60 -0.19 -5.35
N ALA A 83 18.45 -0.01 -4.71
CA ALA A 83 17.83 1.30 -4.53
C ALA A 83 18.75 2.27 -3.80
N ARG A 84 19.47 1.82 -2.77
CA ARG A 84 20.43 2.65 -2.03
C ARG A 84 21.67 2.98 -2.88
N ARG A 85 22.21 2.04 -3.63
CA ARG A 85 23.30 2.29 -4.60
C ARG A 85 22.91 3.30 -5.66
N ASP A 86 21.66 3.24 -6.11
CA ASP A 86 21.09 4.19 -7.06
C ASP A 86 20.70 5.54 -6.41
N THR A 87 21.13 5.77 -5.19
CA THR A 87 20.94 7.03 -4.45
C THR A 87 19.48 7.37 -4.13
N ALA A 88 18.62 6.37 -3.94
CA ALA A 88 17.26 6.62 -3.48
C ALA A 88 17.28 7.31 -2.10
N THR A 89 16.57 8.43 -1.99
CA THR A 89 16.43 9.16 -0.72
C THR A 89 15.48 8.43 0.22
N ASN A 90 14.46 7.79 -0.34
CA ASN A 90 13.49 6.98 0.41
C ASN A 90 13.15 5.70 -0.36
N ILE A 91 12.92 4.62 0.39
CA ILE A 91 12.51 3.32 -0.13
C ILE A 91 11.15 2.97 0.48
N ILE A 92 10.15 2.75 -0.37
CA ILE A 92 8.80 2.36 0.02
C ILE A 92 8.53 0.94 -0.50
N ALA A 93 8.28 0.00 0.42
CA ALA A 93 7.90 -1.37 0.08
C ALA A 93 6.38 -1.54 0.16
N PHE A 94 5.74 -1.85 -0.97
CA PHE A 94 4.35 -2.25 -1.01
C PHE A 94 4.25 -3.76 -0.84
N MET A 95 3.47 -4.20 0.16
CA MET A 95 3.36 -5.59 0.56
C MET A 95 1.92 -6.07 0.47
N HIS A 96 1.67 -7.06 -0.40
CA HIS A 96 0.40 -7.76 -0.47
C HIS A 96 0.50 -9.03 0.39
N TRP A 97 -0.04 -8.98 1.62
CA TRP A 97 0.25 -9.93 2.69
C TRP A 97 -0.85 -10.07 3.74
N GLY A 98 -0.70 -11.04 4.66
CA GLY A 98 -1.57 -11.22 5.83
C GLY A 98 -2.79 -12.08 5.54
N TYR A 99 -3.82 -11.98 6.39
CA TYR A 99 -5.08 -12.71 6.24
C TYR A 99 -6.23 -11.75 5.96
N GLU A 100 -7.12 -12.16 5.06
CA GLU A 100 -8.32 -11.39 4.72
C GLU A 100 -9.20 -11.17 5.96
N TYR A 101 -9.78 -9.98 6.06
CA TYR A 101 -10.79 -9.57 7.07
C TYR A 101 -10.30 -9.52 8.51
N HIS A 102 -8.98 -9.62 8.75
CA HIS A 102 -8.38 -9.46 10.08
C HIS A 102 -7.91 -8.02 10.30
N ASN A 103 -8.49 -7.34 11.31
CA ASN A 103 -8.16 -5.94 11.61
C ASN A 103 -6.79 -5.75 12.30
N PHE A 104 -6.09 -6.82 12.65
CA PHE A 104 -4.76 -6.76 13.26
C PHE A 104 -3.78 -7.63 12.49
N PRO A 105 -2.53 -7.16 12.31
CA PRO A 105 -1.51 -7.93 11.62
C PRO A 105 -1.13 -9.19 12.41
N ASN A 106 -0.85 -10.25 11.67
CA ASN A 106 -0.34 -11.50 12.25
C ASN A 106 1.16 -11.39 12.61
N LYS A 107 1.72 -12.46 13.18
CA LYS A 107 3.13 -12.49 13.61
C LYS A 107 4.09 -12.38 12.44
N GLU A 108 3.76 -13.02 11.34
CA GLU A 108 4.56 -13.02 10.11
C GLU A 108 4.63 -11.63 9.49
N GLN A 109 3.50 -10.90 9.42
CA GLN A 109 3.49 -9.50 8.96
C GLN A 109 4.39 -8.62 9.84
N ARG A 110 4.33 -8.76 11.17
CA ARG A 110 5.16 -7.96 12.09
C ARG A 110 6.64 -8.30 11.97
N ALA A 111 6.98 -9.59 11.89
CA ALA A 111 8.36 -10.03 11.73
C ALA A 111 8.96 -9.52 10.41
N LEU A 112 8.21 -9.65 9.31
CA LEU A 112 8.66 -9.18 8.01
C LEU A 112 8.74 -7.65 7.95
N SER A 113 7.80 -6.93 8.55
CA SER A 113 7.83 -5.48 8.67
C SER A 113 9.10 -5.01 9.39
N LYS A 114 9.39 -5.56 10.56
CA LYS A 114 10.61 -5.24 11.32
C LYS A 114 11.85 -5.49 10.48
N TRP A 115 11.94 -6.67 9.86
CA TRP A 115 13.07 -7.04 9.01
C TRP A 115 13.24 -6.08 7.82
N LEU A 116 12.16 -5.64 7.15
CA LEU A 116 12.22 -4.68 6.06
C LEU A 116 12.86 -3.35 6.49
N HIS A 117 12.51 -2.83 7.67
CA HIS A 117 13.12 -1.63 8.22
C HIS A 117 14.59 -1.85 8.59
N GLU A 118 14.93 -3.00 9.17
CA GLU A 118 16.34 -3.38 9.42
C GLU A 118 17.17 -3.47 8.14
N GLN A 119 16.57 -3.83 7.00
CA GLN A 119 17.26 -3.81 5.70
C GLN A 119 17.31 -2.42 5.07
N GLY A 120 16.61 -1.43 5.60
CA GLY A 120 16.66 -0.04 5.15
C GLY A 120 15.44 0.43 4.36
N ALA A 121 14.29 -0.24 4.43
CA ALA A 121 13.03 0.31 3.93
C ALA A 121 12.57 1.43 4.87
N ASP A 122 12.24 2.62 4.35
CA ASP A 122 11.76 3.75 5.15
C ASP A 122 10.26 3.62 5.45
N MET A 123 9.49 3.07 4.49
CA MET A 123 8.05 2.84 4.64
C MET A 123 7.66 1.48 4.12
N VAL A 124 6.71 0.85 4.82
CA VAL A 124 6.07 -0.39 4.39
C VAL A 124 4.57 -0.16 4.32
N ILE A 125 3.99 -0.34 3.14
CA ILE A 125 2.57 -0.11 2.88
C ILE A 125 1.92 -1.44 2.51
N GLY A 126 1.05 -1.92 3.39
CA GLY A 126 0.37 -3.19 3.25
C GLY A 126 -0.98 -3.12 2.54
N SER A 127 -1.35 -4.23 1.93
CA SER A 127 -2.66 -4.50 1.34
C SER A 127 -2.97 -6.00 1.43
N HIS A 128 -4.12 -6.44 0.96
CA HIS A 128 -4.68 -7.78 0.97
C HIS A 128 -5.73 -8.03 2.06
N PRO A 129 -5.58 -7.60 3.34
CA PRO A 129 -6.60 -7.88 4.35
C PRO A 129 -7.98 -7.32 4.04
N HIS A 130 -8.12 -6.43 3.06
CA HIS A 130 -9.37 -5.75 2.68
C HIS A 130 -10.01 -4.89 3.77
N VAL A 131 -9.42 -4.87 4.95
CA VAL A 131 -9.79 -4.02 6.08
C VAL A 131 -8.60 -3.20 6.53
N VAL A 132 -8.83 -2.06 7.15
CA VAL A 132 -7.77 -1.23 7.72
C VAL A 132 -7.11 -1.99 8.87
N GLN A 133 -5.78 -1.95 8.91
CA GLN A 133 -4.96 -2.45 10.01
C GLN A 133 -4.15 -1.30 10.63
N PRO A 134 -3.59 -1.48 11.86
CA PRO A 134 -2.82 -0.46 12.55
C PRO A 134 -1.64 0.08 11.76
N ILE A 135 -1.20 1.27 12.16
CA ILE A 135 0.06 1.87 11.76
C ILE A 135 1.06 1.64 12.90
N GLU A 136 2.27 1.22 12.60
CA GLU A 136 3.33 1.05 13.59
C GLU A 136 4.57 1.85 13.18
N TYR A 137 5.19 2.49 14.18
CA TYR A 137 6.44 3.24 14.01
C TYR A 137 7.61 2.46 14.58
N TYR A 138 8.73 2.50 13.89
CA TYR A 138 9.98 1.90 14.30
C TYR A 138 10.99 3.03 14.54
N THR A 139 11.57 3.08 15.73
CA THR A 139 12.49 4.15 16.14
C THR A 139 13.83 3.56 16.55
N SER A 140 14.90 4.31 16.35
CA SER A 140 16.15 4.15 17.09
C SER A 140 16.22 5.21 18.20
N ASP A 141 17.26 5.16 19.03
CA ASP A 141 17.44 6.06 20.19
C ASP A 141 17.28 7.56 19.90
N LYS A 142 17.27 7.98 18.64
CA LYS A 142 17.24 9.39 18.24
C LYS A 142 16.25 9.74 17.12
N ASP A 143 15.79 8.78 16.31
CA ASP A 143 14.98 9.09 15.13
C ASP A 143 13.97 7.98 14.78
N THR A 144 12.89 8.34 14.09
CA THR A 144 11.98 7.36 13.47
C THR A 144 12.69 6.72 12.29
N LEU A 145 13.00 5.42 12.39
CA LEU A 145 13.68 4.66 11.35
C LEU A 145 12.72 4.21 10.25
N GLY A 146 11.45 4.03 10.58
CA GLY A 146 10.50 3.56 9.61
C GLY A 146 9.06 3.58 10.11
N VAL A 147 8.14 3.43 9.17
CA VAL A 147 6.71 3.32 9.45
C VAL A 147 6.08 2.21 8.62
N THR A 148 5.23 1.42 9.24
CA THR A 148 4.44 0.40 8.56
C THR A 148 2.95 0.69 8.71
N VAL A 149 2.27 0.82 7.57
CA VAL A 149 0.82 0.75 7.46
C VAL A 149 0.48 -0.69 7.07
N PHE A 150 0.00 -1.50 7.98
CA PHE A 150 -0.16 -2.94 7.72
C PHE A 150 -1.22 -3.27 6.69
N SER A 151 -2.30 -2.47 6.59
CA SER A 151 -3.25 -2.53 5.49
C SER A 151 -4.01 -1.22 5.33
N LEU A 152 -4.11 -0.76 4.08
CA LEU A 152 -4.88 0.43 3.72
C LEU A 152 -6.40 0.18 3.69
N GLY A 153 -6.86 -1.07 3.71
CA GLY A 153 -8.24 -1.42 3.41
C GLY A 153 -8.54 -1.41 1.91
N ASN A 154 -9.82 -1.28 1.56
CA ASN A 154 -10.26 -1.23 0.16
C ASN A 154 -10.37 0.20 -0.35
N PHE A 155 -9.95 0.44 -1.60
CA PHE A 155 -10.17 1.73 -2.28
C PHE A 155 -11.52 1.72 -3.01
N ILE A 156 -11.66 0.94 -4.09
CA ILE A 156 -12.92 0.68 -4.77
C ILE A 156 -13.13 -0.83 -4.83
N SER A 157 -14.22 -1.31 -4.22
CA SER A 157 -14.51 -2.73 -4.11
C SER A 157 -16.02 -2.98 -4.02
N ASN A 158 -16.46 -4.17 -4.41
CA ASN A 158 -17.84 -4.61 -4.22
C ASN A 158 -18.01 -5.57 -3.03
N GLN A 159 -16.98 -5.74 -2.22
CA GLN A 159 -17.06 -6.58 -1.02
C GLN A 159 -18.06 -6.01 -0.02
N SER A 160 -18.72 -6.90 0.74
CA SER A 160 -19.79 -6.57 1.68
C SER A 160 -19.51 -6.99 3.14
N GLN A 161 -18.38 -7.65 3.38
CA GLN A 161 -17.95 -7.99 4.73
C GLN A 161 -17.72 -6.71 5.55
N GLN A 162 -18.01 -6.80 6.84
CA GLN A 162 -17.88 -5.66 7.74
C GLN A 162 -16.41 -5.18 7.81
N GLY A 163 -16.21 -3.90 7.57
CA GLY A 163 -14.89 -3.25 7.56
C GLY A 163 -14.25 -3.15 6.18
N THR A 164 -14.89 -3.75 5.14
CA THR A 164 -14.41 -3.67 3.74
C THR A 164 -15.00 -2.50 2.96
N GLU A 165 -15.81 -1.68 3.63
CA GLU A 165 -16.60 -0.59 3.02
C GLU A 165 -15.79 0.67 2.75
N GLY A 166 -14.50 0.65 3.01
CA GLY A 166 -13.61 1.80 2.82
C GLY A 166 -12.18 1.50 3.20
N GLY A 167 -11.41 2.53 3.42
CA GLY A 167 -10.00 2.43 3.74
C GLY A 167 -9.40 3.74 4.20
N ILE A 168 -8.09 3.80 4.13
CA ILE A 168 -7.29 5.00 4.37
C ILE A 168 -6.39 5.30 3.18
N CYS A 169 -6.28 6.60 2.84
CA CYS A 169 -5.17 7.11 2.05
C CYS A 169 -4.11 7.66 3.00
N ILE A 170 -2.86 7.52 2.65
CA ILE A 170 -1.75 8.07 3.43
C ILE A 170 -1.18 9.27 2.70
N ARG A 171 -1.25 10.45 3.32
CA ARG A 171 -0.51 11.62 2.88
C ARG A 171 0.85 11.60 3.55
N VAL A 172 1.92 11.63 2.76
CA VAL A 172 3.29 11.69 3.26
C VAL A 172 3.92 12.99 2.82
N THR A 173 4.39 13.79 3.78
CA THR A 173 5.19 14.99 3.51
C THR A 173 6.65 14.68 3.80
N LEU A 174 7.51 14.77 2.77
CA LEU A 174 8.95 14.60 2.91
C LEU A 174 9.60 15.99 3.04
N THR A 175 10.51 16.13 4.01
CA THR A 175 11.31 17.33 4.19
C THR A 175 12.78 16.94 4.26
N LYS A 176 13.62 17.65 3.51
CA LYS A 176 15.08 17.44 3.51
C LYS A 176 15.76 18.67 4.12
N PRO A 177 15.93 18.72 5.45
CA PRO A 177 16.65 19.81 6.09
C PRO A 177 18.13 19.80 5.67
N ARG A 178 18.74 21.00 5.61
CA ARG A 178 20.15 21.11 5.27
C ARG A 178 21.00 20.38 6.32
N ASN A 179 21.85 19.45 5.88
CA ASN A 179 22.75 18.65 6.73
C ASN A 179 22.05 17.70 7.73
N HIS A 180 20.80 17.35 7.48
CA HIS A 180 20.05 16.38 8.29
C HIS A 180 19.43 15.29 7.41
N PRO A 181 19.13 14.12 7.98
CA PRO A 181 18.38 13.08 7.26
C PRO A 181 17.01 13.57 6.83
N VAL A 182 16.44 12.92 5.81
CA VAL A 182 15.07 13.19 5.36
C VAL A 182 14.13 12.87 6.50
N ARG A 183 13.24 13.82 6.79
CA ARG A 183 12.13 13.64 7.73
C ARG A 183 10.85 13.43 6.96
N TYR A 184 9.93 12.67 7.54
CA TYR A 184 8.60 12.51 6.98
C TYR A 184 7.52 12.70 8.05
N GLN A 185 6.44 13.33 7.61
CA GLN A 185 5.20 13.42 8.37
C GLN A 185 4.14 12.62 7.62
N MET A 186 3.38 11.82 8.34
CA MET A 186 2.35 10.96 7.77
C MET A 186 1.00 11.27 8.38
N GLU A 187 -0.01 11.40 7.51
CA GLU A 187 -1.38 11.67 7.88
C GLU A 187 -2.31 10.63 7.21
N PRO A 188 -3.00 9.79 7.98
CA PRO A 188 -4.03 8.91 7.44
C PRO A 188 -5.31 9.71 7.18
N ILE A 189 -5.83 9.61 5.96
CA ILE A 189 -7.10 10.20 5.52
C ILE A 189 -8.09 9.07 5.35
N LYS A 190 -9.08 8.97 6.23
CA LYS A 190 -10.14 7.96 6.15
C LYS A 190 -11.11 8.29 5.04
N PHE A 191 -11.60 7.28 4.34
CA PHE A 191 -12.67 7.41 3.36
C PHE A 191 -13.61 6.21 3.41
N TYR A 192 -14.85 6.45 3.02
CA TYR A 192 -15.90 5.44 2.86
C TYR A 192 -16.23 5.26 1.38
N MET A 193 -16.44 4.05 0.96
CA MET A 193 -16.86 3.72 -0.40
C MET A 193 -18.40 3.76 -0.46
N TYR A 194 -18.94 4.91 -0.85
CA TYR A 194 -20.36 5.12 -1.02
C TYR A 194 -20.84 4.49 -2.32
N ARG A 195 -21.87 3.64 -2.26
CA ARG A 195 -22.35 2.83 -3.37
C ARG A 195 -23.84 3.02 -3.60
N PRO A 196 -24.33 4.21 -3.95
CA PRO A 196 -25.73 4.44 -4.25
C PRO A 196 -26.15 3.74 -5.54
N TYR A 197 -27.47 3.53 -5.66
CA TYR A 197 -28.10 3.11 -6.90
C TYR A 197 -28.67 4.36 -7.58
N GLU A 198 -28.11 4.74 -8.73
CA GLU A 198 -28.45 5.96 -9.45
C GLU A 198 -28.64 5.64 -10.93
N GLU A 199 -29.69 6.18 -11.54
CA GLU A 199 -30.01 6.01 -12.97
C GLU A 199 -29.98 4.53 -13.43
N GLY A 200 -30.56 3.64 -12.63
CA GLY A 200 -30.65 2.21 -12.95
C GLY A 200 -29.35 1.41 -12.78
N ARG A 201 -28.29 1.99 -12.20
CA ARG A 201 -27.00 1.32 -11.97
C ARG A 201 -26.35 1.71 -10.66
N ARG A 202 -25.49 0.83 -10.14
CA ARG A 202 -24.67 1.12 -8.97
C ARG A 202 -23.53 2.05 -9.36
N ARG A 203 -23.39 3.15 -8.63
CA ARG A 203 -22.25 4.06 -8.71
C ARG A 203 -21.30 3.81 -7.55
N TYR A 204 -20.04 4.24 -7.69
CA TYR A 204 -19.02 4.09 -6.66
C TYR A 204 -18.34 5.42 -6.44
N TYR A 205 -18.40 5.92 -5.20
CA TYR A 205 -17.77 7.17 -4.80
C TYR A 205 -16.83 6.92 -3.62
N VAL A 206 -15.60 7.41 -3.71
CA VAL A 206 -14.66 7.45 -2.60
C VAL A 206 -14.90 8.76 -1.85
N VAL A 207 -15.52 8.69 -0.68
CA VAL A 207 -15.94 9.86 0.08
C VAL A 207 -15.09 10.00 1.33
N PRO A 208 -14.20 11.02 1.42
CA PRO A 208 -13.45 11.31 2.62
C PRO A 208 -14.38 11.61 3.81
N GLU A 209 -13.91 11.31 5.03
CA GLU A 209 -14.70 11.46 6.26
C GLU A 209 -15.28 12.87 6.42
N ASN A 210 -14.49 13.90 6.15
CA ASN A 210 -14.92 15.30 6.27
C ASN A 210 -16.02 15.73 5.28
N LEU A 211 -16.29 14.93 4.25
CA LEU A 211 -17.36 15.16 3.29
C LEU A 211 -18.55 14.20 3.48
N ALA A 212 -18.47 13.26 4.42
CA ALA A 212 -19.46 12.20 4.57
C ALA A 212 -20.88 12.74 4.85
N ASP A 213 -21.02 13.68 5.77
CA ASP A 213 -22.32 14.25 6.13
C ASP A 213 -23.00 15.04 5.00
N SER A 214 -22.22 15.59 4.06
CA SER A 214 -22.74 16.36 2.93
C SER A 214 -23.06 15.50 1.69
N VAL A 215 -22.32 14.39 1.51
CA VAL A 215 -22.39 13.56 0.29
C VAL A 215 -23.17 12.27 0.48
N ILE A 216 -22.99 11.58 1.63
CA ILE A 216 -23.58 10.28 1.88
C ILE A 216 -25.00 10.44 2.42
N LYS A 217 -25.95 9.68 1.86
CA LYS A 217 -27.37 9.76 2.23
C LYS A 217 -27.87 8.46 2.87
N ASP A 218 -29.00 8.57 3.56
CA ASP A 218 -29.78 7.46 4.10
C ASP A 218 -28.99 6.55 5.06
N PHE A 219 -29.26 5.27 5.04
CA PHE A 219 -28.62 4.27 5.89
C PHE A 219 -27.11 4.16 5.66
N HIS A 220 -26.60 4.59 4.50
CA HIS A 220 -25.17 4.64 4.22
C HIS A 220 -24.44 5.63 5.10
N LEU A 221 -25.08 6.72 5.53
CA LEU A 221 -24.47 7.69 6.43
C LEU A 221 -24.18 7.07 7.80
N THR A 222 -25.13 6.33 8.36
CA THR A 222 -24.90 5.60 9.62
C THR A 222 -23.80 4.56 9.50
N LYS A 223 -23.78 3.80 8.38
CA LYS A 223 -22.71 2.82 8.11
C LYS A 223 -21.34 3.48 8.00
N SER A 224 -21.24 4.61 7.30
CA SER A 224 -19.97 5.34 7.17
C SER A 224 -19.44 5.84 8.52
N LYS A 225 -20.33 6.38 9.37
CA LYS A 225 -19.96 6.81 10.73
C LYS A 225 -19.44 5.65 11.59
N ASN A 226 -20.08 4.49 11.50
CA ASN A 226 -19.63 3.28 12.19
C ASN A 226 -18.26 2.80 11.66
N PHE A 227 -18.06 2.83 10.34
CA PHE A 227 -16.78 2.51 9.71
C PHE A 227 -15.67 3.45 10.20
N PHE A 228 -15.89 4.77 10.18
CA PHE A 228 -14.90 5.75 10.65
C PHE A 228 -14.55 5.56 12.13
N LYS A 229 -15.56 5.39 12.99
CA LYS A 229 -15.35 5.12 14.42
C LYS A 229 -14.53 3.85 14.67
N LYS A 230 -14.81 2.76 13.93
CA LYS A 230 -14.04 1.52 14.01
C LYS A 230 -12.60 1.74 13.54
N THR A 231 -12.42 2.46 12.42
CA THR A 231 -11.11 2.79 11.87
C THR A 231 -10.30 3.62 12.85
N ASP A 232 -10.91 4.62 13.53
CA ASP A 232 -10.24 5.38 14.59
C ASP A 232 -9.75 4.50 15.74
N THR A 233 -10.56 3.53 16.15
CA THR A 233 -10.15 2.58 17.20
C THR A 233 -8.95 1.75 16.77
N ILE A 234 -8.89 1.32 15.50
CA ILE A 234 -7.77 0.57 14.94
C ILE A 234 -6.52 1.46 14.88
N LEU A 235 -6.66 2.69 14.37
CA LEU A 235 -5.54 3.62 14.24
C LEU A 235 -4.99 4.09 15.60
N LYS A 236 -5.85 4.20 16.63
CA LYS A 236 -5.43 4.50 18.00
C LYS A 236 -4.64 3.36 18.66
N SER A 237 -4.70 2.14 18.12
CA SER A 237 -3.87 1.02 18.58
C SER A 237 -2.44 1.04 18.03
N THR A 238 -2.05 2.13 17.38
CA THR A 238 -0.69 2.41 16.89
C THR A 238 0.34 2.16 17.99
N LYS A 239 1.41 1.45 17.62
CA LYS A 239 2.55 1.15 18.52
C LYS A 239 3.82 1.78 17.97
N THR A 240 4.72 2.11 18.90
CA THR A 240 6.09 2.48 18.58
C THR A 240 7.01 1.41 19.13
N PHE A 241 7.94 0.94 18.32
CA PHE A 241 8.93 -0.07 18.67
C PHE A 241 10.32 0.54 18.55
N SER A 242 11.15 0.35 19.58
CA SER A 242 12.59 0.65 19.52
C SER A 242 13.36 -0.58 19.02
N PHE A 243 14.39 -0.35 18.19
CA PHE A 243 15.37 -1.36 17.81
C PHE A 243 16.49 -1.46 18.81
#